data_3247ae2241f5d77ccb8adec621c91e38
#
_entry.id   3247ae2241f5d77ccb8adec621c91e38
#
_cell.length_a   1.000
_cell.length_b   1.000
_cell.length_c   1.000
_cell.angle_alpha   90.00
_cell.angle_beta   90.00
_cell.angle_gamma   90.00
#
_symmetry.space_group_name_H-M   'P 1'
#
loop_
_entity.id
_entity.type
_entity.pdbx_description
1 polymer ?
#
loop_
_entity_poly.entity_id
_entity_poly.type
_entity_poly.pdbx_seq_one_letter_code
_entity_poly.pdbx_strand_id
1 'polypeptide(L)'
;MIEKIKKIYEKYKEIILYLLFGVITTVVSLASCFITLKIGVLFDFLRGADGEPTELLDVIGSCVQWVTGVLVAFYTNKKWVFTGSEQGKEATLKQLITFSGARVATLFVEIVINLGTIALFDLAGYKPVELNLIILTLALTSRLWAKIVSSIVVVVSNYFISKLIVFKKKEK
;
A
#
# COMPACT_ATOMS: atom_id res chain seq x y z
N MET A 1 -11.05 -3.31 -33.46
CA MET A 1 -11.03 -3.73 -32.05
C MET A 1 -9.69 -3.43 -31.39
N ILE A 2 -8.56 -3.88 -31.92
CA ILE A 2 -7.20 -3.69 -31.38
C ILE A 2 -6.82 -2.21 -31.23
N GLU A 3 -7.11 -1.35 -32.19
CA GLU A 3 -6.82 0.09 -32.10
C GLU A 3 -7.61 0.79 -30.98
N LYS A 4 -8.85 0.37 -30.76
CA LYS A 4 -9.69 0.91 -29.65
C LYS A 4 -9.13 0.53 -28.29
N ILE A 5 -8.65 -0.70 -28.14
CA ILE A 5 -7.97 -1.19 -26.92
C ILE A 5 -6.65 -0.44 -26.70
N LYS A 6 -5.84 -0.24 -27.75
CA LYS A 6 -4.61 0.52 -27.69
C LYS A 6 -4.84 1.98 -27.24
N LYS A 7 -5.87 2.62 -27.78
CA LYS A 7 -6.23 4.00 -27.44
C LYS A 7 -6.70 4.12 -25.98
N ILE A 8 -7.46 3.14 -25.48
CA ILE A 8 -7.88 3.06 -24.07
C ILE A 8 -6.65 2.84 -23.17
N TYR A 9 -5.76 1.90 -23.53
CA TYR A 9 -4.54 1.65 -22.79
C TYR A 9 -3.66 2.90 -22.66
N GLU A 10 -3.38 3.59 -23.75
CA GLU A 10 -2.57 4.83 -23.72
C GLU A 10 -3.20 5.92 -22.84
N LYS A 11 -4.53 6.02 -22.84
CA LYS A 11 -5.26 6.97 -21.99
C LYS A 11 -5.12 6.67 -20.50
N TYR A 12 -5.14 5.40 -20.12
CA TYR A 12 -5.15 4.98 -18.70
C TYR A 12 -3.83 4.33 -18.24
N LYS A 13 -2.81 4.37 -19.07
CA LYS A 13 -1.50 3.73 -18.84
C LYS A 13 -0.91 4.06 -17.45
N GLU A 14 -0.91 5.32 -17.06
CA GLU A 14 -0.38 5.73 -15.74
C GLU A 14 -1.11 5.03 -14.59
N ILE A 15 -2.46 4.96 -14.64
CA ILE A 15 -3.27 4.33 -13.60
C ILE A 15 -3.04 2.82 -13.58
N ILE A 16 -3.02 2.19 -14.76
CA ILE A 16 -2.77 0.75 -14.90
C ILE A 16 -1.41 0.37 -14.33
N LEU A 17 -0.36 1.11 -14.71
CA LEU A 17 0.98 0.89 -14.18
C LEU A 17 1.07 1.16 -12.69
N TYR A 18 0.42 2.21 -12.19
CA TYR A 18 0.37 2.52 -10.76
C TYR A 18 -0.23 1.37 -9.96
N LEU A 19 -1.36 0.82 -10.40
CA LEU A 19 -2.01 -0.32 -9.74
C LEU A 19 -1.16 -1.58 -9.82
N LEU A 20 -0.59 -1.88 -10.99
CA LEU A 20 0.29 -3.03 -11.19
C LEU A 20 1.51 -2.96 -10.26
N PHE A 21 2.21 -1.83 -10.23
CA PHE A 21 3.36 -1.65 -9.34
C PHE A 21 2.95 -1.57 -7.88
N GLY A 22 1.74 -1.15 -7.57
CA GLY A 22 1.17 -1.24 -6.22
C GLY A 22 1.08 -2.70 -5.75
N VAL A 23 0.57 -3.62 -6.59
CA VAL A 23 0.54 -5.05 -6.29
C VAL A 23 1.95 -5.61 -6.11
N ILE A 24 2.87 -5.31 -7.03
CA ILE A 24 4.28 -5.75 -6.94
C ILE A 24 4.92 -5.26 -5.64
N THR A 25 4.71 -3.98 -5.29
CA THR A 25 5.20 -3.40 -4.04
C THR A 25 4.68 -4.17 -2.82
N THR A 26 3.40 -4.51 -2.80
CA THR A 26 2.80 -5.28 -1.71
C THR A 26 3.45 -6.66 -1.58
N VAL A 27 3.63 -7.37 -2.68
CA VAL A 27 4.28 -8.69 -2.67
C VAL A 27 5.71 -8.61 -2.16
N VAL A 28 6.50 -7.64 -2.66
CA VAL A 28 7.91 -7.47 -2.25
C VAL A 28 8.01 -7.07 -0.78
N SER A 29 7.16 -6.16 -0.30
CA SER A 29 7.17 -5.73 1.10
C SER A 29 6.76 -6.85 2.06
N LEU A 30 5.75 -7.64 1.72
CA LEU A 30 5.36 -8.82 2.50
C LEU A 30 6.49 -9.87 2.53
N ALA A 31 7.12 -10.12 1.38
CA ALA A 31 8.26 -11.03 1.31
C ALA A 31 9.42 -10.56 2.19
N SER A 32 9.72 -9.25 2.21
CA SER A 32 10.77 -8.70 3.08
C SER A 32 10.47 -8.88 4.57
N CYS A 33 9.21 -8.67 4.99
CA CYS A 33 8.77 -8.95 6.34
C CYS A 33 8.98 -10.44 6.70
N PHE A 34 8.44 -11.32 5.87
CA PHE A 34 8.55 -12.77 6.08
C PHE A 34 10.01 -13.25 6.18
N ILE A 35 10.87 -12.76 5.30
CA ILE A 35 12.32 -13.05 5.34
C ILE A 35 12.93 -12.54 6.65
N THR A 36 12.60 -11.32 7.07
CA THR A 36 13.08 -10.74 8.34
C THR A 36 12.67 -11.58 9.53
N LEU A 37 11.42 -11.99 9.62
CA LEU A 37 10.92 -12.85 10.69
C LEU A 37 11.63 -14.22 10.70
N LYS A 38 11.78 -14.85 9.53
CA LYS A 38 12.48 -16.14 9.41
C LYS A 38 13.95 -16.05 9.81
N ILE A 39 14.67 -15.02 9.39
CA ILE A 39 16.07 -14.80 9.77
C ILE A 39 16.15 -14.46 11.26
N GLY A 40 15.26 -13.59 11.77
CA GLY A 40 15.29 -13.14 13.15
C GLY A 40 15.08 -14.28 14.17
N VAL A 41 14.26 -15.26 13.84
CA VAL A 41 14.06 -16.46 14.71
C VAL A 41 15.32 -17.32 14.84
N LEU A 42 16.31 -17.16 13.96
CA LEU A 42 17.62 -17.82 14.12
C LEU A 42 18.45 -17.26 15.29
N PHE A 43 18.10 -16.07 15.78
CA PHE A 43 18.74 -15.45 16.94
C PHE A 43 17.95 -15.74 18.20
N ASP A 44 18.55 -16.42 19.18
CA ASP A 44 17.86 -16.89 20.39
C ASP A 44 17.12 -15.78 21.16
N PHE A 45 17.67 -14.55 21.18
CA PHE A 45 17.04 -13.42 21.90
C PHE A 45 15.82 -12.81 21.18
N LEU A 46 15.59 -13.17 19.92
CA LEU A 46 14.43 -12.76 19.11
C LEU A 46 13.42 -13.88 18.91
N ARG A 47 13.72 -15.05 19.47
CA ARG A 47 12.87 -16.23 19.43
C ARG A 47 12.13 -16.39 20.74
N GLY A 48 10.81 -16.50 20.70
CA GLY A 48 9.99 -16.81 21.88
C GLY A 48 10.19 -18.24 22.39
N ALA A 49 9.74 -18.51 23.59
CA ALA A 49 9.83 -19.83 24.20
C ALA A 49 9.04 -20.92 23.45
N ASP A 50 8.03 -20.51 22.69
CA ASP A 50 7.22 -21.32 21.79
C ASP A 50 7.85 -21.57 20.41
N GLY A 51 9.02 -20.95 20.17
CA GLY A 51 9.71 -21.04 18.88
C GLY A 51 9.28 -20.02 17.84
N GLU A 52 8.28 -19.17 18.16
CA GLU A 52 7.72 -18.14 17.28
C GLU A 52 8.50 -16.80 17.43
N PRO A 53 8.29 -15.83 16.53
CA PRO A 53 8.85 -14.50 16.66
C PRO A 53 8.42 -13.80 17.96
N THR A 54 9.33 -13.06 18.59
CA THR A 54 8.97 -12.17 19.69
C THR A 54 8.24 -10.91 19.17
N GLU A 55 7.50 -10.21 20.03
CA GLU A 55 6.86 -8.92 19.69
C GLU A 55 7.86 -7.90 19.13
N LEU A 56 9.10 -7.90 19.64
CA LEU A 56 10.15 -7.04 19.12
C LEU A 56 10.51 -7.40 17.67
N LEU A 57 10.59 -8.68 17.35
CA LEU A 57 10.88 -9.14 15.99
C LEU A 57 9.71 -8.80 15.04
N ASP A 58 8.47 -8.89 15.49
CA ASP A 58 7.30 -8.47 14.70
C ASP A 58 7.32 -6.97 14.39
N VAL A 59 7.70 -6.14 15.36
CA VAL A 59 7.89 -4.69 15.13
C VAL A 59 9.00 -4.44 14.11
N ILE A 60 10.15 -5.12 14.24
CA ILE A 60 11.26 -5.01 13.29
C ILE A 60 10.80 -5.44 11.89
N GLY A 61 10.12 -6.57 11.77
CA GLY A 61 9.56 -7.07 10.51
C GLY A 61 8.61 -6.07 9.86
N SER A 62 7.74 -5.46 10.64
CA SER A 62 6.80 -4.42 10.18
C SER A 62 7.52 -3.16 9.71
N CYS A 63 8.56 -2.72 10.41
CA CYS A 63 9.38 -1.58 10.00
C CYS A 63 10.10 -1.87 8.67
N VAL A 64 10.72 -3.05 8.53
CA VAL A 64 11.38 -3.47 7.29
C VAL A 64 10.38 -3.54 6.14
N GLN A 65 9.21 -4.11 6.37
CA GLN A 65 8.11 -4.16 5.40
C GLN A 65 7.73 -2.76 4.91
N TRP A 66 7.50 -1.83 5.85
CA TRP A 66 7.10 -0.47 5.50
C TRP A 66 8.18 0.25 4.69
N VAL A 67 9.44 0.21 5.14
CA VAL A 67 10.57 0.85 4.46
C VAL A 67 10.74 0.26 3.05
N THR A 68 10.74 -1.06 2.93
CA THR A 68 10.85 -1.74 1.63
C THR A 68 9.70 -1.36 0.71
N GLY A 69 8.46 -1.34 1.22
CA GLY A 69 7.28 -0.92 0.48
C GLY A 69 7.39 0.51 -0.04
N VAL A 70 7.82 1.46 0.81
CA VAL A 70 8.01 2.86 0.41
C VAL A 70 9.09 2.98 -0.67
N LEU A 71 10.23 2.33 -0.50
CA LEU A 71 11.35 2.42 -1.46
C LEU A 71 11.01 1.81 -2.81
N VAL A 72 10.40 0.62 -2.83
CA VAL A 72 9.98 -0.06 -4.07
C VAL A 72 8.90 0.77 -4.77
N ALA A 73 7.88 1.24 -4.04
CA ALA A 73 6.83 2.08 -4.61
C ALA A 73 7.39 3.39 -5.16
N PHE A 74 8.29 4.06 -4.45
CA PHE A 74 8.92 5.28 -4.91
C PHE A 74 9.71 5.05 -6.21
N TYR A 75 10.57 4.03 -6.22
CA TYR A 75 11.40 3.71 -7.38
C TYR A 75 10.56 3.38 -8.61
N THR A 76 9.59 2.49 -8.47
CA THR A 76 8.71 2.06 -9.57
C THR A 76 7.85 3.21 -10.10
N ASN A 77 7.28 4.01 -9.21
CA ASN A 77 6.48 5.16 -9.57
C ASN A 77 7.31 6.22 -10.32
N LYS A 78 8.51 6.53 -9.83
CA LYS A 78 9.41 7.50 -10.48
C LYS A 78 9.87 7.02 -11.86
N LYS A 79 10.24 5.76 -11.96
CA LYS A 79 10.87 5.21 -13.18
C LYS A 79 9.89 4.85 -14.28
N TRP A 80 8.72 4.31 -13.93
CA TRP A 80 7.80 3.73 -14.92
C TRP A 80 6.41 4.36 -14.96
N VAL A 81 5.94 4.93 -13.86
CA VAL A 81 4.59 5.52 -13.80
C VAL A 81 4.65 7.01 -14.15
N PHE A 82 5.45 7.79 -13.42
CA PHE A 82 5.53 9.25 -13.55
C PHE A 82 6.84 9.69 -14.23
N THR A 83 7.05 9.22 -15.45
CA THR A 83 8.32 9.39 -16.20
C THR A 83 8.69 10.85 -16.54
N GLY A 84 7.76 11.80 -16.40
CA GLY A 84 8.00 13.24 -16.65
C GLY A 84 8.44 14.04 -15.42
N SER A 85 8.73 13.37 -14.29
CA SER A 85 9.14 14.05 -13.05
C SER A 85 10.54 14.62 -13.14
N GLU A 86 10.82 15.61 -12.30
CA GLU A 86 12.14 16.25 -12.22
C GLU A 86 13.23 15.23 -11.87
N GLN A 87 14.40 15.37 -12.55
CA GLN A 87 15.53 14.46 -12.42
C GLN A 87 16.67 15.15 -11.66
N GLY A 88 17.62 14.35 -11.15
CA GLY A 88 18.77 14.81 -10.37
C GLY A 88 18.71 14.32 -8.93
N LYS A 89 19.85 14.31 -8.25
CA LYS A 89 19.98 13.77 -6.88
C LYS A 89 19.14 14.56 -5.89
N GLU A 90 19.20 15.87 -5.94
CA GLU A 90 18.50 16.78 -5.03
C GLU A 90 16.97 16.68 -5.20
N ALA A 91 16.49 16.71 -6.44
CA ALA A 91 15.08 16.50 -6.78
C ALA A 91 14.59 15.12 -6.33
N THR A 92 15.40 14.08 -6.53
CA THR A 92 15.06 12.71 -6.12
C THR A 92 14.93 12.58 -4.61
N LEU A 93 15.86 13.19 -3.85
CA LEU A 93 15.79 13.16 -2.38
C LEU A 93 14.55 13.92 -1.88
N LYS A 94 14.29 15.11 -2.41
CA LYS A 94 13.08 15.88 -2.09
C LYS A 94 11.79 15.09 -2.39
N GLN A 95 11.74 14.46 -3.56
CA GLN A 95 10.61 13.62 -3.95
C GLN A 95 10.46 12.42 -3.01
N LEU A 96 11.55 11.75 -2.61
CA LEU A 96 11.51 10.62 -1.68
C LEU A 96 10.97 11.04 -0.30
N ILE A 97 11.45 12.16 0.24
CA ILE A 97 10.97 12.69 1.53
C ILE A 97 9.48 13.04 1.44
N THR A 98 9.07 13.76 0.39
CA THR A 98 7.66 14.13 0.18
C THR A 98 6.78 12.91 -0.02
N PHE A 99 7.25 11.91 -0.77
CA PHE A 99 6.55 10.64 -0.98
C PHE A 99 6.36 9.88 0.33
N SER A 100 7.41 9.74 1.13
CA SER A 100 7.35 9.05 2.42
C SER A 100 6.42 9.77 3.39
N GLY A 101 6.51 11.10 3.48
CA GLY A 101 5.61 11.92 4.29
C GLY A 101 4.14 11.78 3.86
N ALA A 102 3.88 11.74 2.55
CA ALA A 102 2.53 11.49 2.03
C ALA A 102 1.99 10.10 2.43
N ARG A 103 2.85 9.07 2.44
CA ARG A 103 2.46 7.72 2.90
C ARG A 103 2.10 7.70 4.38
N VAL A 104 2.87 8.40 5.21
CA VAL A 104 2.54 8.56 6.63
C VAL A 104 1.21 9.32 6.80
N ALA A 105 1.01 10.41 6.08
CA ALA A 105 -0.24 11.17 6.15
C ALA A 105 -1.46 10.33 5.73
N THR A 106 -1.35 9.55 4.64
CA THR A 106 -2.46 8.68 4.20
C THR A 106 -2.72 7.50 5.12
N LEU A 107 -1.74 7.08 5.95
CA LEU A 107 -1.97 6.12 7.02
C LEU A 107 -2.95 6.67 8.07
N PHE A 108 -2.79 7.94 8.48
CA PHE A 108 -3.75 8.57 9.40
C PHE A 108 -5.14 8.69 8.77
N VAL A 109 -5.22 9.04 7.48
CA VAL A 109 -6.48 9.08 6.74
C VAL A 109 -7.14 7.69 6.72
N GLU A 110 -6.36 6.62 6.50
CA GLU A 110 -6.84 5.24 6.54
C GLU A 110 -7.47 4.90 7.90
N ILE A 111 -6.78 5.23 8.99
CA ILE A 111 -7.26 4.98 10.36
C ILE A 111 -8.60 5.70 10.59
N VAL A 112 -8.68 6.98 10.27
CA VAL A 112 -9.90 7.79 10.47
C VAL A 112 -11.08 7.23 9.67
N ILE A 113 -10.87 6.90 8.39
CA ILE A 113 -11.92 6.33 7.53
C ILE A 113 -12.33 4.95 8.03
N ASN A 114 -11.38 4.12 8.45
CA ASN A 114 -11.66 2.78 8.95
C ASN A 114 -12.54 2.84 10.20
N LEU A 115 -12.13 3.63 11.20
CA LEU A 115 -12.90 3.81 12.44
C LEU A 115 -14.27 4.44 12.17
N GLY A 116 -14.33 5.48 11.33
CA GLY A 116 -15.58 6.13 10.97
C GLY A 116 -16.55 5.19 10.25
N THR A 117 -16.05 4.37 9.34
CA THR A 117 -16.88 3.38 8.63
C THR A 117 -17.42 2.32 9.59
N ILE A 118 -16.58 1.78 10.49
CA ILE A 118 -17.05 0.82 11.51
C ILE A 118 -18.17 1.45 12.35
N ALA A 119 -17.95 2.66 12.87
CA ALA A 119 -18.93 3.35 13.69
C ALA A 119 -20.27 3.57 12.96
N LEU A 120 -20.21 3.92 11.66
CA LEU A 120 -21.43 4.08 10.84
C LEU A 120 -22.19 2.77 10.66
N PHE A 121 -21.48 1.65 10.42
CA PHE A 121 -22.12 0.35 10.30
C PHE A 121 -22.73 -0.12 11.62
N ASP A 122 -22.06 0.13 12.74
CA ASP A 122 -22.54 -0.22 14.07
C ASP A 122 -23.79 0.60 14.44
N LEU A 123 -23.80 1.92 14.15
CA LEU A 123 -24.96 2.79 14.32
C LEU A 123 -26.14 2.37 13.44
N ALA A 124 -25.88 1.89 12.22
CA ALA A 124 -26.88 1.39 11.29
C ALA A 124 -27.43 -0.01 11.68
N GLY A 125 -26.91 -0.62 12.73
CA GLY A 125 -27.31 -1.97 13.15
C GLY A 125 -26.94 -3.07 12.16
N TYR A 126 -25.83 -2.87 11.40
CA TYR A 126 -25.39 -3.82 10.37
C TYR A 126 -25.05 -5.18 10.98
N LYS A 127 -25.65 -6.22 10.41
CA LYS A 127 -25.35 -7.61 10.78
C LYS A 127 -24.43 -8.24 9.73
N PRO A 128 -23.35 -8.93 10.15
CA PRO A 128 -22.46 -9.60 9.21
C PRO A 128 -23.23 -10.60 8.34
N VAL A 129 -22.89 -10.64 7.06
CA VAL A 129 -23.43 -11.61 6.10
C VAL A 129 -22.35 -12.63 5.76
N GLU A 130 -22.65 -13.90 5.88
CA GLU A 130 -21.74 -14.98 5.51
C GLU A 130 -21.95 -15.38 4.05
N LEU A 131 -20.89 -15.29 3.26
CA LEU A 131 -20.84 -15.80 1.90
C LEU A 131 -20.12 -17.15 1.90
N ASN A 132 -20.88 -18.22 1.70
CA ASN A 132 -20.34 -19.56 1.55
C ASN A 132 -19.86 -19.78 0.11
N LEU A 133 -18.57 -19.63 -0.10
CA LEU A 133 -17.89 -20.00 -1.33
C LEU A 133 -17.48 -21.47 -1.25
N ILE A 134 -17.36 -22.15 -2.38
CA ILE A 134 -17.11 -23.62 -2.44
C ILE A 134 -15.90 -24.05 -1.59
N ILE A 135 -14.91 -23.17 -1.41
CA ILE A 135 -13.65 -23.50 -0.71
C ILE A 135 -13.47 -22.65 0.57
N LEU A 136 -14.22 -21.54 0.73
CA LEU A 136 -14.01 -20.56 1.78
C LEU A 136 -15.33 -19.92 2.20
N THR A 137 -15.59 -19.82 3.50
CA THR A 137 -16.66 -18.99 4.04
C THR A 137 -16.11 -17.60 4.35
N LEU A 138 -16.62 -16.58 3.66
CA LEU A 138 -16.23 -15.19 3.86
C LEU A 138 -17.30 -14.43 4.64
N ALA A 139 -16.99 -14.00 5.85
CA ALA A 139 -17.88 -13.14 6.63
C ALA A 139 -17.71 -11.68 6.22
N LEU A 140 -18.76 -11.09 5.64
CA LEU A 140 -18.81 -9.67 5.31
C LEU A 140 -19.12 -8.87 6.59
N THR A 141 -18.08 -8.56 7.35
CA THR A 141 -18.20 -7.79 8.59
C THR A 141 -18.10 -6.28 8.33
N SER A 142 -18.55 -5.45 9.28
CA SER A 142 -18.32 -3.99 9.26
C SER A 142 -16.83 -3.64 9.11
N ARG A 143 -15.95 -4.42 9.76
CA ARG A 143 -14.49 -4.26 9.66
C ARG A 143 -13.96 -4.55 8.25
N LEU A 144 -14.48 -5.58 7.57
CA LEU A 144 -14.09 -5.88 6.19
C LEU A 144 -14.50 -4.76 5.24
N TRP A 145 -15.73 -4.28 5.36
CA TRP A 145 -16.21 -3.13 4.58
C TRP A 145 -15.39 -1.88 4.86
N ALA A 146 -15.11 -1.57 6.13
CA ALA A 146 -14.26 -0.46 6.51
C ALA A 146 -12.87 -0.55 5.88
N LYS A 147 -12.27 -1.74 5.85
CA LYS A 147 -10.96 -1.97 5.21
C LYS A 147 -11.01 -1.78 3.69
N ILE A 148 -12.06 -2.25 3.03
CA ILE A 148 -12.24 -2.05 1.59
C ILE A 148 -12.38 -0.55 1.27
N VAL A 149 -13.26 0.15 1.95
CA VAL A 149 -13.51 1.59 1.72
C VAL A 149 -12.23 2.40 1.98
N SER A 150 -11.59 2.20 3.13
CA SER A 150 -10.36 2.93 3.47
C SER A 150 -9.24 2.65 2.47
N SER A 151 -9.05 1.40 2.04
CA SER A 151 -8.04 1.02 1.06
C SER A 151 -8.26 1.69 -0.30
N ILE A 152 -9.50 1.76 -0.77
CA ILE A 152 -9.83 2.45 -2.03
C ILE A 152 -9.47 3.93 -1.93
N VAL A 153 -9.91 4.61 -0.86
CA VAL A 153 -9.62 6.03 -0.65
C VAL A 153 -8.11 6.29 -0.56
N VAL A 154 -7.39 5.44 0.17
CA VAL A 154 -5.92 5.55 0.30
C VAL A 154 -5.21 5.36 -1.04
N VAL A 155 -5.59 4.35 -1.84
CA VAL A 155 -5.00 4.11 -3.16
C VAL A 155 -5.22 5.30 -4.08
N VAL A 156 -6.45 5.82 -4.13
CA VAL A 156 -6.81 6.99 -4.94
C VAL A 156 -6.06 8.24 -4.47
N SER A 157 -6.05 8.51 -3.17
CA SER A 157 -5.33 9.65 -2.58
C SER A 157 -3.83 9.58 -2.87
N ASN A 158 -3.22 8.42 -2.68
CA ASN A 158 -1.81 8.19 -2.96
C ASN A 158 -1.46 8.40 -4.44
N TYR A 159 -2.34 8.00 -5.36
CA TYR A 159 -2.14 8.25 -6.79
C TYR A 159 -2.14 9.76 -7.08
N PHE A 160 -3.14 10.49 -6.61
CA PHE A 160 -3.24 11.93 -6.85
C PHE A 160 -2.10 12.72 -6.18
N ILE A 161 -1.75 12.41 -4.94
CA ILE A 161 -0.62 13.04 -4.23
C ILE A 161 0.69 12.76 -4.98
N SER A 162 0.91 11.50 -5.39
CA SER A 162 2.11 11.15 -6.16
C SER A 162 2.18 11.92 -7.47
N LYS A 163 1.08 12.00 -8.22
CA LYS A 163 1.01 12.65 -9.52
C LYS A 163 1.14 14.18 -9.45
N LEU A 164 0.44 14.81 -8.52
CA LEU A 164 0.28 16.28 -8.48
C LEU A 164 1.31 16.98 -7.60
N ILE A 165 1.82 16.29 -6.59
CA ILE A 165 2.71 16.89 -5.57
C ILE A 165 4.12 16.31 -5.69
N VAL A 166 4.27 14.98 -5.62
CA VAL A 166 5.58 14.32 -5.53
C VAL A 166 6.31 14.34 -6.87
N PHE A 167 5.65 13.85 -7.91
CA PHE A 167 6.23 13.67 -9.25
C PHE A 167 5.70 14.69 -10.26
N LYS A 168 5.49 15.93 -9.81
CA LYS A 168 5.03 17.00 -10.67
C LYS A 168 5.92 17.11 -11.90
N LYS A 169 5.29 17.20 -13.09
CA LYS A 169 6.02 17.42 -14.35
C LYS A 169 6.64 18.80 -14.32
N LYS A 170 7.87 18.92 -14.80
CA LYS A 170 8.50 20.19 -15.02
C LYS A 170 7.79 20.86 -16.20
N GLU A 171 7.16 22.02 -15.96
CA GLU A 171 6.71 22.87 -17.06
C GLU A 171 7.94 23.31 -17.84
N LYS A 172 7.89 23.10 -19.18
CA LYS A 172 8.96 23.54 -20.09
C LYS A 172 8.86 25.02 -20.31
#